data_234204878fc35ed63894ab90ab79aef9
#
_entry.id   234204878fc35ed63894ab90ab79aef9
#
_cell.length_a   1.000
_cell.length_b   1.000
_cell.length_c   1.000
_cell.angle_alpha   90.00
_cell.angle_beta   90.00
_cell.angle_gamma   90.00
#
_symmetry.space_group_name_H-M   'P 1'
#
loop_
_entity.id
_entity.type
_entity.pdbx_description
1 polymer ?
#
loop_
_entity_poly.entity_id
_entity_poly.type
_entity_poly.pdbx_seq_one_letter_code
_entity_poly.pdbx_strand_id
1 'polypeptide(L)'
;MTTLQVKSALKDPKRVLLALGSNVDKWHHLSYAVAQLRQRWHVVWQSDILETEAVGMEAPSFCNMLVVLAVENTTYKALHVVLKEMECAIGSSREDRKRGYVVIDLDILAFQSQRYHQADWSRPYVRTLLQSMPFEW
;
A
#
# COMPACT_ATOMS: atom_id res chain seq x y z
N MET A 1 -13.66 -28.04 -12.57
CA MET A 1 -12.67 -26.96 -12.46
C MET A 1 -12.54 -26.52 -11.02
N THR A 2 -11.33 -26.28 -10.57
CA THR A 2 -11.08 -25.87 -9.20
C THR A 2 -11.18 -24.36 -9.05
N THR A 3 -11.47 -23.90 -7.83
CA THR A 3 -11.46 -22.49 -7.51
C THR A 3 -10.11 -21.84 -7.79
N LEU A 4 -9.02 -22.59 -7.60
CA LEU A 4 -7.67 -22.10 -7.86
C LEU A 4 -7.47 -21.70 -9.32
N GLN A 5 -7.98 -22.51 -10.25
CA GLN A 5 -7.89 -22.19 -11.68
C GLN A 5 -8.66 -20.92 -12.01
N VAL A 6 -9.83 -20.73 -11.43
CA VAL A 6 -10.62 -19.52 -11.62
C VAL A 6 -9.88 -18.30 -11.11
N LYS A 7 -9.27 -18.39 -9.92
CA LYS A 7 -8.52 -17.28 -9.33
C LYS A 7 -7.28 -16.89 -10.12
N SER A 8 -6.63 -17.85 -10.77
CA SER A 8 -5.42 -17.57 -11.55
C SER A 8 -5.72 -17.02 -12.93
N ALA A 9 -6.99 -17.06 -13.36
CA ALA A 9 -7.39 -16.63 -14.70
C ALA A 9 -7.83 -15.15 -14.71
N LEU A 10 -6.93 -14.25 -14.28
CA LEU A 10 -7.19 -12.82 -14.36
C LEU A 10 -7.19 -12.38 -15.82
N LYS A 11 -8.21 -11.62 -16.20
CA LYS A 11 -8.32 -11.05 -17.54
C LYS A 11 -7.79 -9.63 -17.53
N ASP A 12 -6.79 -9.37 -18.38
CA ASP A 12 -6.20 -8.05 -18.57
C ASP A 12 -5.86 -7.38 -17.21
N PRO A 13 -5.04 -8.06 -16.39
CA PRO A 13 -4.72 -7.52 -15.07
C PRO A 13 -3.86 -6.26 -15.18
N LYS A 14 -4.15 -5.31 -14.31
CA LYS A 14 -3.38 -4.07 -14.21
C LYS A 14 -2.54 -4.13 -12.93
N ARG A 15 -1.28 -3.77 -13.05
CA ARG A 15 -0.37 -3.71 -11.91
C ARG A 15 -0.50 -2.39 -11.19
N VAL A 16 -0.54 -2.48 -9.86
CA VAL A 16 -0.62 -1.32 -8.99
C VAL A 16 0.44 -1.44 -7.91
N LEU A 17 1.22 -0.38 -7.73
CA LEU A 17 2.20 -0.30 -6.65
C LEU A 17 1.62 0.54 -5.53
N LEU A 18 1.55 -0.05 -4.34
CA LEU A 18 1.07 0.63 -3.13
C LEU A 18 2.21 0.86 -2.16
N ALA A 19 2.18 2.00 -1.48
CA ALA A 19 2.98 2.25 -0.28
C ALA A 19 2.05 2.18 0.92
N LEU A 20 2.44 1.39 1.92
CA LEU A 20 1.73 1.26 3.17
C LEU A 20 2.58 1.85 4.30
N GLY A 21 1.94 2.57 5.22
CA GLY A 21 2.63 3.12 6.37
C GLY A 21 1.74 3.19 7.60
N SER A 22 2.34 3.04 8.78
CA SER A 22 1.63 3.12 10.05
C SER A 22 2.61 3.55 11.15
N ASN A 23 2.15 4.38 12.09
CA ASN A 23 2.92 4.69 13.30
C ASN A 23 2.09 4.51 14.58
N VAL A 24 0.95 3.84 14.51
CA VAL A 24 0.09 3.51 15.65
C VAL A 24 -0.10 2.00 15.63
N ASP A 25 0.37 1.29 16.66
CA ASP A 25 0.34 -0.18 16.69
C ASP A 25 0.75 -0.73 15.31
N LYS A 26 1.89 -0.25 14.86
CA LYS A 26 2.26 -0.25 13.43
C LYS A 26 2.43 -1.62 12.83
N TRP A 27 2.99 -2.56 13.57
CA TRP A 27 3.17 -3.93 13.07
C TRP A 27 1.83 -4.63 12.86
N HIS A 28 0.93 -4.44 13.83
CA HIS A 28 -0.42 -5.00 13.75
C HIS A 28 -1.21 -4.41 12.58
N HIS A 29 -1.21 -3.10 12.46
CA HIS A 29 -2.00 -2.43 11.41
C HIS A 29 -1.48 -2.74 10.01
N LEU A 30 -0.16 -2.84 9.83
CA LEU A 30 0.39 -3.25 8.53
C LEU A 30 -0.01 -4.69 8.19
N SER A 31 0.13 -5.61 9.15
CA SER A 31 -0.26 -7.01 8.93
C SER A 31 -1.74 -7.14 8.60
N TYR A 32 -2.58 -6.41 9.32
CA TYR A 32 -4.02 -6.42 9.09
C TYR A 32 -4.35 -5.87 7.70
N ALA A 33 -3.72 -4.75 7.34
CA ALA A 33 -3.96 -4.13 6.03
C ALA A 33 -3.57 -5.07 4.88
N VAL A 34 -2.41 -5.75 4.99
CA VAL A 34 -2.00 -6.71 3.97
C VAL A 34 -3.01 -7.85 3.85
N ALA A 35 -3.50 -8.36 4.99
CA ALA A 35 -4.52 -9.41 4.98
C ALA A 35 -5.80 -8.94 4.28
N GLN A 36 -6.22 -7.70 4.51
CA GLN A 36 -7.39 -7.12 3.85
C GLN A 36 -7.16 -6.97 2.33
N LEU A 37 -5.96 -6.56 1.93
CA LEU A 37 -5.62 -6.45 0.51
C LEU A 37 -5.68 -7.82 -0.16
N ARG A 38 -5.16 -8.87 0.50
CA ARG A 38 -5.19 -10.24 -0.02
C ARG A 38 -6.59 -10.78 -0.18
N GLN A 39 -7.52 -10.38 0.64
CA GLN A 39 -8.91 -10.80 0.53
C GLN A 39 -9.62 -10.19 -0.68
N ARG A 40 -9.19 -9.00 -1.11
CA ARG A 40 -9.86 -8.25 -2.16
C ARG A 40 -9.20 -8.38 -3.53
N TRP A 41 -7.87 -8.53 -3.56
CA TRP A 41 -7.11 -8.54 -4.80
C TRP A 41 -5.99 -9.56 -4.75
N HIS A 42 -5.39 -9.80 -5.90
CA HIS A 42 -4.21 -10.64 -5.98
C HIS A 42 -2.97 -9.82 -5.59
N VAL A 43 -2.30 -10.22 -4.52
CA VAL A 43 -1.03 -9.61 -4.10
C VAL A 43 0.09 -10.33 -4.84
N VAL A 44 0.71 -9.64 -5.79
CA VAL A 44 1.80 -10.18 -6.60
C VAL A 44 3.10 -10.25 -5.81
N TRP A 45 3.36 -9.24 -4.99
CA TRP A 45 4.59 -9.12 -4.23
C TRP A 45 4.40 -8.17 -3.07
N GLN A 46 5.14 -8.41 -2.01
CA GLN A 46 5.24 -7.49 -0.89
C GLN A 46 6.69 -7.40 -0.44
N SER A 47 7.11 -6.20 -0.06
CA SER A 47 8.46 -5.95 0.42
C SER A 47 8.62 -6.33 1.90
N ASP A 48 9.84 -6.28 2.38
CA ASP A 48 10.12 -6.21 3.80
C ASP A 48 9.54 -4.93 4.39
N ILE A 49 9.46 -4.87 5.71
CA ILE A 49 9.01 -3.68 6.43
C ILE A 49 10.26 -2.92 6.90
N LEU A 50 10.28 -1.62 6.62
CA LEU A 50 11.33 -0.72 7.12
C LEU A 50 10.74 0.27 8.11
N GLU A 51 11.42 0.42 9.24
CA GLU A 51 11.05 1.43 10.23
C GLU A 51 11.81 2.72 9.95
N THR A 52 11.10 3.85 9.93
CA THR A 52 11.68 5.16 9.61
C THR A 52 11.18 6.21 10.59
N GLU A 53 11.99 7.25 10.81
CA GLU A 53 11.57 8.40 11.62
C GLU A 53 10.47 9.18 10.87
N ALA A 54 9.60 9.82 11.65
CA ALA A 54 8.60 10.72 11.08
C ALA A 54 9.29 11.93 10.46
N VAL A 55 8.84 12.33 9.27
CA VAL A 55 9.42 13.45 8.54
C VAL A 55 8.60 14.71 8.79
N GLY A 56 9.29 15.77 9.23
CA GLY A 56 8.69 17.10 9.33
C GLY A 56 7.82 17.34 10.55
N MET A 57 7.71 16.39 11.47
CA MET A 57 6.97 16.59 12.70
C MET A 57 7.44 15.62 13.78
N GLU A 58 7.19 16.00 15.03
CA GLU A 58 7.49 15.17 16.18
C GLU A 58 6.35 14.14 16.33
N ALA A 59 6.62 12.89 15.97
CA ALA A 59 5.64 11.82 16.00
C ALA A 59 6.36 10.47 16.12
N PRO A 60 5.66 9.40 16.50
CA PRO A 60 6.26 8.08 16.56
C PRO A 60 6.81 7.65 15.17
N SER A 61 7.85 6.83 15.21
CA SER A 61 8.42 6.30 13.97
C SER A 61 7.42 5.44 13.22
N PHE A 62 7.59 5.41 11.89
CA PHE A 62 6.72 4.64 11.01
C PHE A 62 7.31 3.29 10.69
N CYS A 63 6.45 2.30 10.46
CA CYS A 63 6.77 1.13 9.67
C CYS A 63 6.20 1.32 8.27
N ASN A 64 7.00 1.02 7.26
CA ASN A 64 6.64 1.22 5.85
C ASN A 64 6.91 -0.04 5.05
N MET A 65 6.08 -0.29 4.05
CA MET A 65 6.30 -1.38 3.10
C MET A 65 5.66 -1.05 1.76
N LEU A 66 6.07 -1.80 0.74
CA LEU A 66 5.49 -1.73 -0.59
C LEU A 66 4.74 -3.02 -0.88
N VAL A 67 3.66 -2.89 -1.63
CA VAL A 67 2.84 -4.03 -2.09
C VAL A 67 2.50 -3.82 -3.55
N VAL A 68 2.62 -4.87 -4.35
CA VAL A 68 2.17 -4.86 -5.73
C VAL A 68 0.91 -5.70 -5.85
N LEU A 69 -0.14 -5.10 -6.39
CA LEU A 69 -1.39 -5.79 -6.66
C LEU A 69 -1.55 -6.00 -8.16
N ALA A 70 -2.24 -7.07 -8.52
CA ALA A 70 -2.82 -7.24 -9.86
C ALA A 70 -4.32 -7.08 -9.71
N VAL A 71 -4.89 -6.09 -10.40
CA VAL A 71 -6.31 -5.77 -10.31
C VAL A 71 -6.94 -5.83 -11.70
N GLU A 72 -8.25 -6.06 -11.76
CA GLU A 72 -8.98 -6.07 -13.00
C GLU A 72 -10.29 -5.32 -12.85
N ASN A 73 -10.84 -4.84 -13.98
CA ASN A 73 -12.12 -4.14 -14.00
C ASN A 73 -12.21 -2.94 -13.06
N THR A 74 -11.11 -2.19 -12.93
CA THR A 74 -11.09 -0.99 -12.11
C THR A 74 -10.20 0.08 -12.72
N THR A 75 -10.31 1.28 -12.18
CA THR A 75 -9.49 2.44 -12.57
C THR A 75 -8.71 2.93 -11.36
N TYR A 76 -7.73 3.79 -11.59
CA TYR A 76 -7.02 4.46 -10.49
C TYR A 76 -8.00 5.12 -9.54
N LYS A 77 -8.96 5.87 -10.08
CA LYS A 77 -9.90 6.65 -9.28
C LYS A 77 -10.79 5.75 -8.41
N ALA A 78 -11.31 4.67 -8.98
CA ALA A 78 -12.15 3.73 -8.24
C ALA A 78 -11.36 3.02 -7.16
N LEU A 79 -10.15 2.58 -7.48
CA LEU A 79 -9.28 1.92 -6.51
C LEU A 79 -8.89 2.87 -5.38
N HIS A 80 -8.57 4.12 -5.71
CA HIS A 80 -8.23 5.13 -4.72
C HIS A 80 -9.35 5.30 -3.68
N VAL A 81 -10.59 5.38 -4.14
CA VAL A 81 -11.76 5.51 -3.24
C VAL A 81 -11.83 4.30 -2.29
N VAL A 82 -11.71 3.09 -2.83
CA VAL A 82 -11.77 1.87 -2.02
C VAL A 82 -10.67 1.85 -0.97
N LEU A 83 -9.44 2.21 -1.35
CA LEU A 83 -8.32 2.24 -0.40
C LEU A 83 -8.53 3.27 0.71
N LYS A 84 -9.07 4.44 0.40
CA LYS A 84 -9.38 5.45 1.42
C LYS A 84 -10.51 4.99 2.36
N GLU A 85 -11.49 4.29 1.84
CA GLU A 85 -12.51 3.66 2.67
C GLU A 85 -11.92 2.59 3.60
N MET A 86 -10.96 1.81 3.11
CA MET A 86 -10.26 0.83 3.93
C MET A 86 -9.47 1.50 5.06
N GLU A 87 -8.79 2.61 4.77
CA GLU A 87 -8.08 3.38 5.81
C GLU A 87 -9.04 3.77 6.94
N CYS A 88 -10.18 4.32 6.60
CA CYS A 88 -11.19 4.72 7.58
C CYS A 88 -11.71 3.52 8.37
N ALA A 89 -12.00 2.41 7.69
CA ALA A 89 -12.51 1.19 8.34
C ALA A 89 -11.49 0.58 9.31
N ILE A 90 -10.20 0.71 9.01
CA ILE A 90 -9.13 0.21 9.89
C ILE A 90 -8.95 1.12 11.11
N GLY A 91 -9.32 2.41 10.98
CA GLY A 91 -9.30 3.33 12.11
C GLY A 91 -8.57 4.65 11.88
N SER A 92 -8.13 4.92 10.66
CA SER A 92 -7.51 6.21 10.35
C SER A 92 -8.51 7.35 10.44
N SER A 93 -8.09 8.48 11.01
CA SER A 93 -8.90 9.67 11.09
C SER A 93 -8.09 10.90 10.71
N ARG A 94 -8.80 11.92 10.22
CA ARG A 94 -8.17 13.19 9.88
C ARG A 94 -7.60 13.88 11.11
N GLU A 95 -8.28 13.78 12.25
CA GLU A 95 -7.85 14.40 13.49
C GLU A 95 -6.54 13.80 14.00
N ASP A 96 -6.44 12.46 13.99
CA ASP A 96 -5.22 11.77 14.40
C ASP A 96 -4.06 12.16 13.50
N ARG A 97 -4.29 12.24 12.19
CA ARG A 97 -3.26 12.63 11.21
C ARG A 97 -2.72 14.02 11.48
N LYS A 98 -3.58 14.96 11.88
CA LYS A 98 -3.14 16.32 12.24
C LYS A 98 -2.20 16.32 13.43
N ARG A 99 -2.33 15.34 14.32
CA ARG A 99 -1.47 15.19 15.49
C ARG A 99 -0.27 14.29 15.23
N GLY A 100 -0.09 13.83 13.99
CA GLY A 100 1.02 12.97 13.61
C GLY A 100 0.76 11.48 13.84
N TYR A 101 -0.47 11.07 14.12
CA TYR A 101 -0.81 9.67 14.33
C TYR A 101 -1.52 9.11 13.10
N VAL A 102 -0.85 8.18 12.44
CA VAL A 102 -1.35 7.53 11.22
C VAL A 102 -1.55 6.05 11.52
N VAL A 103 -2.81 5.65 11.66
CA VAL A 103 -3.15 4.24 11.89
C VAL A 103 -2.75 3.42 10.68
N ILE A 104 -3.12 3.86 9.49
CA ILE A 104 -2.70 3.22 8.24
C ILE A 104 -2.81 4.22 7.08
N ASP A 105 -1.79 4.24 6.23
CA ASP A 105 -1.81 4.89 4.93
C ASP A 105 -1.75 3.82 3.85
N LEU A 106 -2.60 3.95 2.84
CA LEU A 106 -2.62 3.09 1.66
C LEU A 106 -2.57 4.01 0.45
N ASP A 107 -1.38 4.26 -0.07
CA ASP A 107 -1.18 5.21 -1.16
C ASP A 107 -0.80 4.49 -2.45
N ILE A 108 -1.44 4.87 -3.56
CA ILE A 108 -1.10 4.36 -4.88
C ILE A 108 0.10 5.14 -5.39
N LEU A 109 1.25 4.48 -5.50
CA LEU A 109 2.45 5.09 -6.09
C LEU A 109 2.48 4.95 -7.61
N ALA A 110 1.87 3.89 -8.15
CA ALA A 110 1.74 3.72 -9.59
C ALA A 110 0.52 2.87 -9.91
N PHE A 111 -0.17 3.23 -10.98
CA PHE A 111 -1.23 2.45 -11.58
C PHE A 111 -0.83 2.24 -13.03
N GLN A 112 -0.43 1.01 -13.39
CA GLN A 112 0.21 0.70 -14.65
C GLN A 112 1.45 1.60 -14.83
N SER A 113 1.59 2.30 -15.93
CA SER A 113 2.74 3.16 -16.20
C SER A 113 2.63 4.56 -15.58
N GLN A 114 1.47 4.91 -15.03
CA GLN A 114 1.27 6.24 -14.46
C GLN A 114 1.71 6.27 -13.00
N ARG A 115 2.62 7.18 -12.67
CA ARG A 115 3.11 7.38 -11.31
C ARG A 115 2.33 8.49 -10.61
N TYR A 116 2.18 8.32 -9.30
CA TYR A 116 1.52 9.27 -8.41
C TYR A 116 2.43 9.52 -7.22
N HIS A 117 2.19 10.58 -6.45
CA HIS A 117 3.01 10.95 -5.30
C HIS A 117 4.48 11.05 -5.66
N GLN A 118 4.79 11.85 -6.68
CA GLN A 118 6.13 11.95 -7.27
C GLN A 118 7.23 12.16 -6.23
N ALA A 119 6.97 13.00 -5.21
CA ALA A 119 7.94 13.26 -4.16
C ALA A 119 8.30 12.01 -3.35
N ASP A 120 7.37 11.08 -3.20
CA ASP A 120 7.60 9.85 -2.42
C ASP A 120 8.55 8.90 -3.12
N TRP A 121 8.60 8.92 -4.46
CA TRP A 121 9.49 8.06 -5.22
C TRP A 121 10.97 8.31 -4.92
N SER A 122 11.33 9.52 -4.48
CA SER A 122 12.70 9.86 -4.12
C SER A 122 13.03 9.63 -2.66
N ARG A 123 12.07 9.24 -1.83
CA ARG A 123 12.34 8.97 -0.42
C ARG A 123 13.25 7.75 -0.27
N PRO A 124 14.24 7.82 0.66
CA PRO A 124 15.20 6.72 0.82
C PRO A 124 14.57 5.36 1.07
N TYR A 125 13.52 5.27 1.89
CA TYR A 125 12.91 3.98 2.19
C TYR A 125 12.20 3.39 0.96
N VAL A 126 11.57 4.21 0.15
CA VAL A 126 10.92 3.76 -1.08
C VAL A 126 11.97 3.21 -2.05
N ARG A 127 13.07 3.93 -2.23
CA ARG A 127 14.15 3.49 -3.10
C ARG A 127 14.77 2.19 -2.63
N THR A 128 14.98 2.05 -1.32
CA THR A 128 15.53 0.83 -0.74
C THR A 128 14.59 -0.36 -0.97
N LEU A 129 13.30 -0.19 -0.71
CA LEU A 129 12.34 -1.27 -0.90
C LEU A 129 12.16 -1.65 -2.37
N LEU A 130 12.20 -0.66 -3.27
CA LEU A 130 12.11 -0.94 -4.71
C LEU A 130 13.27 -1.79 -5.22
N GLN A 131 14.46 -1.68 -4.61
CA GLN A 131 15.62 -2.47 -5.02
C GLN A 131 15.41 -3.97 -4.82
N SER A 132 14.58 -4.37 -3.87
CA SER A 132 14.29 -5.78 -3.60
C SER A 132 13.18 -6.33 -4.49
N MET A 133 12.51 -5.49 -5.26
CA MET A 133 11.43 -5.92 -6.13
C MET A 133 11.99 -6.70 -7.32
N PRO A 134 11.46 -7.92 -7.59
CA PRO A 134 12.04 -8.82 -8.61
C PRO A 134 11.70 -8.41 -10.05
N PHE A 135 11.03 -7.30 -10.26
CA PHE A 135 10.70 -6.78 -11.57
C PHE A 135 10.76 -5.25 -11.53
N GLU A 136 10.87 -4.64 -12.70
CA GLU A 136 10.94 -3.18 -12.82
C GLU A 136 9.57 -2.55 -12.86
N TRP A 137 9.56 -1.29 -12.47
CA TRP A 137 8.35 -0.49 -12.56
C TRP A 137 8.51 0.68 -13.51
#